data_67fb0f42ade17b81be8a632169b57b00
#
_entry.id   67fb0f42ade17b81be8a632169b57b00
#
_cell.length_a   1.000
_cell.length_b   1.000
_cell.length_c   1.000
_cell.angle_alpha   90.00
_cell.angle_beta   90.00
_cell.angle_gamma   90.00
#
_symmetry.space_group_name_H-M   'P 1'
#
loop_
_entity.id
_entity.type
_entity.pdbx_description
1 polymer ?
#
loop_
_entity_poly.entity_id
_entity_poly.type
_entity_poly.pdbx_seq_one_letter_code
_entity_poly.pdbx_strand_id
1 'polypeptide(L)'
;MASFFNLTLDTLAPAGLSLILNDGAQYATSATVTAKISVTDAATTGYQMKIWGTKAAAKEADASWETFAATKSITLPDGDGLKTIYVKVRDDVGNESTAASDSITLNTSIPAVTITGPDKSRISKVTGYDAAAFSFVCDVDFEEYTVRVVPATSSL
;
A
#
# COMPACT_ATOMS: atom_id res chain seq x y z
N MET A 1 -44.60 41.44 -8.35
CA MET A 1 -43.22 41.21 -8.87
C MET A 1 -43.08 39.73 -9.20
N ALA A 2 -42.75 39.39 -10.42
CA ALA A 2 -42.43 37.99 -10.76
C ALA A 2 -41.00 37.69 -10.34
N SER A 3 -40.80 36.64 -9.49
CA SER A 3 -39.46 36.14 -9.16
C SER A 3 -39.06 35.13 -10.23
N PHE A 4 -37.94 35.37 -10.85
CA PHE A 4 -37.33 34.40 -11.79
C PHE A 4 -36.32 33.59 -11.06
N PHE A 5 -36.43 32.25 -11.13
CA PHE A 5 -35.45 31.30 -10.66
C PHE A 5 -34.68 30.78 -11.88
N ASN A 6 -33.38 30.87 -11.86
CA ASN A 6 -32.54 30.20 -12.86
C ASN A 6 -32.21 28.83 -12.35
N LEU A 7 -32.57 27.81 -13.12
CA LEU A 7 -32.19 26.42 -12.90
C LEU A 7 -31.23 26.00 -14.00
N THR A 8 -30.05 25.54 -13.65
CA THR A 8 -29.07 24.97 -14.57
C THR A 8 -29.16 23.45 -14.51
N LEU A 9 -29.29 22.82 -15.66
CA LEU A 9 -29.19 21.37 -15.79
C LEU A 9 -27.73 21.00 -15.99
N ASP A 10 -27.17 20.22 -15.07
CA ASP A 10 -25.84 19.63 -15.20
C ASP A 10 -25.99 18.13 -15.48
N THR A 11 -25.40 17.65 -16.56
CA THR A 11 -25.41 16.25 -17.01
C THR A 11 -23.99 15.71 -17.20
N LEU A 12 -22.97 16.46 -16.78
CA LEU A 12 -21.57 16.09 -16.98
C LEU A 12 -21.05 15.37 -15.74
N ALA A 13 -20.64 14.13 -15.90
CA ALA A 13 -19.98 13.38 -14.84
C ALA A 13 -18.54 13.87 -14.64
N PRO A 14 -17.97 13.75 -13.41
CA PRO A 14 -16.56 14.04 -13.13
C PRO A 14 -15.62 13.37 -14.13
N ALA A 15 -14.67 14.13 -14.68
CA ALA A 15 -13.76 13.70 -15.74
C ALA A 15 -12.35 13.43 -15.21
N GLY A 16 -11.57 12.61 -15.95
CA GLY A 16 -10.16 12.37 -15.67
C GLY A 16 -9.88 11.75 -14.31
N LEU A 17 -10.84 10.94 -13.78
CA LEU A 17 -10.64 10.24 -12.51
C LEU A 17 -9.43 9.33 -12.60
N SER A 18 -8.51 9.44 -11.63
CA SER A 18 -7.37 8.54 -11.44
C SER A 18 -7.21 8.11 -9.98
N LEU A 19 -6.61 6.96 -9.78
CA LEU A 19 -6.25 6.40 -8.49
C LEU A 19 -4.79 5.98 -8.53
N ILE A 20 -4.02 6.30 -7.48
CA ILE A 20 -2.63 5.88 -7.30
C ILE A 20 -2.46 5.43 -5.84
N LEU A 21 -1.99 4.20 -5.64
CA LEU A 21 -1.71 3.62 -4.32
C LEU A 21 -0.24 3.83 -3.94
N ASN A 22 0.01 4.29 -2.71
CA ASN A 22 1.36 4.50 -2.14
C ASN A 22 2.33 5.15 -3.14
N ASP A 23 1.89 6.22 -3.82
CA ASP A 23 2.70 6.95 -4.81
C ASP A 23 3.19 6.10 -5.99
N GLY A 24 2.47 5.05 -6.35
CA GLY A 24 2.82 4.14 -7.44
C GLY A 24 3.78 3.02 -7.04
N ALA A 25 3.91 2.74 -5.73
CA ALA A 25 4.72 1.63 -5.25
C ALA A 25 4.14 0.28 -5.72
N GLN A 26 4.99 -0.60 -6.20
CA GLN A 26 4.60 -1.94 -6.64
C GLN A 26 4.23 -2.85 -5.47
N TYR A 27 4.85 -2.63 -4.29
CA TYR A 27 4.69 -3.45 -3.09
C TYR A 27 4.33 -2.61 -1.87
N ALA A 28 3.57 -3.23 -0.95
CA ALA A 28 3.30 -2.71 0.38
C ALA A 28 3.66 -3.79 1.43
N THR A 29 4.32 -3.39 2.50
CA THR A 29 4.63 -4.27 3.65
C THR A 29 3.60 -4.12 4.78
N SER A 30 2.62 -3.24 4.60
CA SER A 30 1.50 -3.00 5.52
C SER A 30 0.19 -3.07 4.75
N ALA A 31 -0.83 -3.63 5.38
CA ALA A 31 -2.19 -3.62 4.83
C ALA A 31 -2.79 -2.22 4.75
N THR A 32 -2.28 -1.24 5.50
CA THR A 32 -2.71 0.15 5.41
C THR A 32 -1.91 0.87 4.34
N VAL A 33 -2.60 1.39 3.32
CA VAL A 33 -2.00 2.11 2.20
C VAL A 33 -2.70 3.45 1.97
N THR A 34 -2.00 4.37 1.32
CA THR A 34 -2.54 5.68 0.94
C THR A 34 -3.07 5.61 -0.49
N ALA A 35 -4.34 5.96 -0.67
CA ALA A 35 -4.94 6.18 -1.98
C ALA A 35 -4.90 7.68 -2.31
N LYS A 36 -4.26 8.05 -3.44
CA LYS A 36 -4.34 9.38 -4.04
C LYS A 36 -5.35 9.34 -5.18
N ILE A 37 -6.33 10.23 -5.12
CA ILE A 37 -7.46 10.29 -6.03
C ILE A 37 -7.48 11.68 -6.66
N SER A 38 -7.53 11.75 -7.97
CA SER A 38 -7.64 13.03 -8.67
C SER A 38 -8.70 12.98 -9.76
N VAL A 39 -9.29 14.14 -10.02
CA VAL A 39 -10.18 14.43 -11.15
C VAL A 39 -9.64 15.68 -11.86
N THR A 40 -9.98 15.86 -13.12
CA THR A 40 -9.54 17.03 -13.90
C THR A 40 -10.46 18.25 -13.75
N ASP A 41 -11.58 18.10 -13.04
CA ASP A 41 -12.52 19.18 -12.83
C ASP A 41 -11.92 20.30 -11.99
N ALA A 42 -12.21 21.54 -12.33
CA ALA A 42 -11.63 22.72 -11.69
C ALA A 42 -12.12 22.94 -10.25
N ALA A 43 -13.30 22.40 -9.90
CA ALA A 43 -13.89 22.47 -8.57
C ALA A 43 -14.51 21.12 -8.21
N THR A 44 -14.28 20.69 -6.96
CA THR A 44 -14.80 19.41 -6.43
C THR A 44 -15.67 19.62 -5.18
N THR A 45 -16.18 20.84 -5.00
CA THR A 45 -17.08 21.17 -3.87
C THR A 45 -18.38 20.38 -3.99
N GLY A 46 -18.76 19.67 -2.94
CA GLY A 46 -19.95 18.81 -2.95
C GLY A 46 -19.74 17.44 -3.56
N TYR A 47 -18.60 17.16 -4.16
CA TYR A 47 -18.30 15.86 -4.74
C TYR A 47 -18.25 14.76 -3.65
N GLN A 48 -18.65 13.57 -4.06
CA GLN A 48 -18.56 12.37 -3.23
C GLN A 48 -17.78 11.29 -3.96
N MET A 49 -17.17 10.41 -3.20
CA MET A 49 -16.47 9.23 -3.71
C MET A 49 -16.93 7.98 -3.03
N LYS A 50 -16.75 6.83 -3.68
CA LYS A 50 -16.85 5.50 -3.06
C LYS A 50 -15.67 4.66 -3.51
N ILE A 51 -15.13 3.84 -2.58
CA ILE A 51 -13.93 3.02 -2.78
C ILE A 51 -14.27 1.58 -2.42
N TRP A 52 -13.86 0.62 -3.24
CA TRP A 52 -14.05 -0.80 -2.99
C TRP A 52 -12.82 -1.62 -3.42
N GLY A 53 -12.84 -2.93 -3.18
CA GLY A 53 -11.66 -3.79 -3.21
C GLY A 53 -10.86 -3.70 -1.92
N THR A 54 -11.41 -3.05 -0.89
CA THR A 54 -10.81 -2.86 0.44
C THR A 54 -11.33 -3.90 1.42
N LYS A 55 -10.71 -3.96 2.61
CA LYS A 55 -11.21 -4.79 3.73
C LYS A 55 -12.62 -4.37 4.16
N ALA A 56 -12.96 -3.09 4.10
CA ALA A 56 -14.27 -2.56 4.50
C ALA A 56 -15.36 -2.79 3.43
N ALA A 57 -14.99 -2.78 2.15
CA ALA A 57 -15.90 -2.94 1.03
C ALA A 57 -15.24 -3.78 -0.06
N ALA A 58 -15.57 -5.05 -0.16
CA ALA A 58 -14.99 -5.97 -1.14
C ALA A 58 -15.53 -5.71 -2.56
N LYS A 59 -16.76 -5.23 -2.68
CA LYS A 59 -17.46 -4.97 -3.95
C LYS A 59 -18.01 -3.55 -3.97
N GLU A 60 -18.32 -3.04 -5.17
CA GLU A 60 -18.93 -1.73 -5.33
C GLU A 60 -20.24 -1.56 -4.52
N ALA A 61 -21.05 -2.62 -4.48
CA ALA A 61 -22.32 -2.62 -3.74
C ALA A 61 -22.15 -2.49 -2.22
N ASP A 62 -20.99 -2.86 -1.67
CA ASP A 62 -20.68 -2.76 -0.25
C ASP A 62 -20.15 -1.37 0.13
N ALA A 63 -19.72 -0.57 -0.88
CA ALA A 63 -19.14 0.75 -0.68
C ALA A 63 -20.21 1.83 -0.55
N SER A 64 -20.05 2.71 0.43
CA SER A 64 -20.92 3.88 0.62
C SER A 64 -20.29 5.14 0.02
N TRP A 65 -21.15 6.06 -0.44
CA TRP A 65 -20.71 7.39 -0.83
C TRP A 65 -20.27 8.19 0.38
N GLU A 66 -19.12 8.83 0.28
CA GLU A 66 -18.54 9.70 1.28
C GLU A 66 -18.01 10.97 0.62
N THR A 67 -17.73 12.01 1.40
CA THR A 67 -17.14 13.25 0.88
C THR A 67 -15.85 12.98 0.13
N PHE A 68 -15.69 13.56 -1.05
CA PHE A 68 -14.48 13.46 -1.85
C PHE A 68 -13.26 13.95 -1.07
N ALA A 69 -12.20 13.18 -1.12
CA ALA A 69 -10.89 13.54 -0.59
C ALA A 69 -9.79 13.11 -1.57
N ALA A 70 -8.91 14.04 -1.91
CA ALA A 70 -7.78 13.77 -2.82
C ALA A 70 -6.78 12.75 -2.26
N THR A 71 -6.81 12.51 -0.95
CA THR A 71 -5.96 11.52 -0.28
C THR A 71 -6.77 10.81 0.80
N LYS A 72 -6.70 9.49 0.82
CA LYS A 72 -7.37 8.66 1.83
C LYS A 72 -6.52 7.47 2.23
N SER A 73 -6.47 7.19 3.53
CA SER A 73 -5.92 5.93 4.04
C SER A 73 -6.98 4.83 3.92
N ILE A 74 -6.62 3.71 3.33
CA ILE A 74 -7.47 2.53 3.15
C ILE A 74 -6.76 1.28 3.68
N THR A 75 -7.53 0.25 4.03
CA THR A 75 -6.99 -1.05 4.45
C THR A 75 -7.26 -2.07 3.35
N LEU A 76 -6.19 -2.70 2.86
CA LEU A 76 -6.25 -3.80 1.90
C LEU A 76 -6.92 -5.03 2.51
N PRO A 77 -7.52 -5.91 1.71
CA PRO A 77 -8.02 -7.21 2.16
C PRO A 77 -6.90 -8.06 2.78
N ASP A 78 -7.25 -8.94 3.70
CA ASP A 78 -6.31 -9.81 4.40
C ASP A 78 -5.56 -10.76 3.44
N GLY A 79 -4.39 -11.23 3.90
CA GLY A 79 -3.49 -12.13 3.18
C GLY A 79 -2.60 -11.42 2.17
N ASP A 80 -1.41 -11.96 1.95
CA ASP A 80 -0.45 -11.44 0.96
C ASP A 80 -0.94 -11.66 -0.49
N GLY A 81 -0.33 -10.95 -1.44
CA GLY A 81 -0.62 -11.03 -2.87
C GLY A 81 -1.21 -9.75 -3.46
N LEU A 82 -1.50 -9.79 -4.75
CA LEU A 82 -2.01 -8.65 -5.52
C LEU A 82 -3.38 -8.21 -5.01
N LYS A 83 -3.54 -6.91 -4.78
CA LYS A 83 -4.79 -6.25 -4.38
C LYS A 83 -5.12 -5.17 -5.39
N THR A 84 -6.34 -5.19 -5.90
CA THR A 84 -6.85 -4.15 -6.82
C THR A 84 -7.91 -3.33 -6.11
N ILE A 85 -7.72 -2.04 -6.08
CA ILE A 85 -8.63 -1.06 -5.47
C ILE A 85 -9.29 -0.27 -6.58
N TYR A 86 -10.54 0.06 -6.39
CA TYR A 86 -11.37 0.82 -7.32
C TYR A 86 -11.95 2.04 -6.65
N VAL A 87 -12.17 3.08 -7.42
CA VAL A 87 -12.84 4.30 -6.97
C VAL A 87 -13.81 4.80 -8.04
N LYS A 88 -14.93 5.36 -7.60
CA LYS A 88 -15.82 6.23 -8.40
C LYS A 88 -16.01 7.54 -7.66
N VAL A 89 -16.26 8.59 -8.44
CA VAL A 89 -16.60 9.92 -7.93
C VAL A 89 -17.92 10.33 -8.57
N ARG A 90 -18.76 11.04 -7.81
CA ARG A 90 -19.93 11.75 -8.34
C ARG A 90 -19.88 13.21 -7.93
N ASP A 91 -20.47 14.06 -8.75
CA ASP A 91 -20.61 15.49 -8.48
C ASP A 91 -21.72 15.78 -7.45
N ASP A 92 -21.99 17.05 -7.21
CA ASP A 92 -22.99 17.55 -6.27
C ASP A 92 -24.45 17.36 -6.74
N VAL A 93 -24.67 17.06 -8.03
CA VAL A 93 -25.98 16.73 -8.60
C VAL A 93 -26.16 15.25 -8.89
N GLY A 94 -25.14 14.43 -8.64
CA GLY A 94 -25.20 12.97 -8.67
C GLY A 94 -24.75 12.31 -9.98
N ASN A 95 -24.12 13.03 -10.93
CA ASN A 95 -23.55 12.40 -12.12
C ASN A 95 -22.30 11.59 -11.72
N GLU A 96 -22.27 10.29 -12.05
CA GLU A 96 -21.19 9.38 -11.66
C GLU A 96 -20.12 9.23 -12.75
N SER A 97 -18.85 9.27 -12.38
CA SER A 97 -17.73 8.94 -13.26
C SER A 97 -17.70 7.44 -13.62
N THR A 98 -16.92 7.08 -14.62
CA THR A 98 -16.43 5.69 -14.75
C THR A 98 -15.50 5.36 -13.59
N ALA A 99 -15.36 4.06 -13.25
CA ALA A 99 -14.45 3.63 -12.20
C ALA A 99 -12.99 3.75 -12.67
N ALA A 100 -12.12 4.24 -11.79
CA ALA A 100 -10.67 4.11 -11.90
C ALA A 100 -10.17 3.03 -10.95
N SER A 101 -9.03 2.42 -11.24
CA SER A 101 -8.43 1.39 -10.39
C SER A 101 -6.91 1.46 -10.40
N ASP A 102 -6.31 0.97 -9.32
CA ASP A 102 -4.87 0.73 -9.20
C ASP A 102 -4.63 -0.55 -8.40
N SER A 103 -3.45 -1.14 -8.53
CA SER A 103 -3.10 -2.41 -7.91
C SER A 103 -1.76 -2.32 -7.20
N ILE A 104 -1.69 -2.99 -6.04
CA ILE A 104 -0.47 -3.08 -5.22
C ILE A 104 -0.35 -4.52 -4.69
N THR A 105 0.87 -5.05 -4.61
CA THR A 105 1.12 -6.36 -4.02
C THR A 105 1.40 -6.20 -2.53
N LEU A 106 0.52 -6.76 -1.69
CA LEU A 106 0.77 -6.86 -0.25
C LEU A 106 1.73 -8.02 0.02
N ASN A 107 2.83 -7.74 0.72
CA ASN A 107 3.76 -8.74 1.22
C ASN A 107 4.14 -8.36 2.66
N THR A 108 3.56 -9.07 3.62
CA THR A 108 3.79 -8.86 5.07
C THR A 108 4.76 -9.88 5.65
N SER A 109 5.29 -10.78 4.83
CA SER A 109 6.21 -11.82 5.26
C SER A 109 7.53 -11.24 5.73
N ILE A 110 7.94 -11.59 6.95
CA ILE A 110 9.24 -11.22 7.51
C ILE A 110 10.21 -12.38 7.21
N PRO A 111 11.34 -12.12 6.52
CA PRO A 111 12.33 -13.16 6.27
C PRO A 111 12.83 -13.80 7.57
N ALA A 112 12.81 -15.12 7.66
CA ALA A 112 13.40 -15.86 8.76
C ALA A 112 14.79 -16.38 8.35
N VAL A 113 15.82 -16.01 9.13
CA VAL A 113 17.19 -16.41 8.89
C VAL A 113 17.61 -17.45 9.92
N THR A 114 18.01 -18.64 9.43
CA THR A 114 18.64 -19.67 10.25
C THR A 114 20.14 -19.64 10.06
N ILE A 115 20.89 -19.47 11.16
CA ILE A 115 22.36 -19.46 11.16
C ILE A 115 22.85 -20.79 11.69
N THR A 116 23.74 -21.44 10.95
CA THR A 116 24.41 -22.67 11.36
C THR A 116 25.91 -22.44 11.52
N GLY A 117 26.44 -22.76 12.66
CA GLY A 117 27.84 -22.55 13.01
C GLY A 117 28.00 -21.61 14.22
N PRO A 118 29.19 -21.20 14.53
CA PRO A 118 30.45 -21.44 13.79
C PRO A 118 30.91 -22.90 13.83
N ASP A 119 31.68 -23.30 12.83
CA ASP A 119 32.33 -24.63 12.75
C ASP A 119 33.39 -24.85 13.83
N LYS A 120 33.84 -23.77 14.45
CA LYS A 120 34.83 -23.76 15.53
C LYS A 120 34.36 -22.91 16.69
N SER A 121 34.51 -23.42 17.91
CA SER A 121 34.18 -22.69 19.16
C SER A 121 35.25 -21.65 19.55
N ARG A 122 36.45 -21.73 18.99
CA ARG A 122 37.59 -20.84 19.27
C ARG A 122 38.40 -20.62 18.00
N ILE A 123 38.95 -19.44 17.85
CA ILE A 123 39.94 -19.07 16.81
C ILE A 123 41.15 -18.47 17.50
N SER A 124 42.32 -18.50 16.81
CA SER A 124 43.58 -17.92 17.28
C SER A 124 44.15 -16.99 16.21
N LYS A 125 45.24 -16.32 16.50
CA LYS A 125 45.97 -15.48 15.53
C LYS A 125 46.93 -16.32 14.59
N VAL A 126 46.91 -17.62 14.76
CA VAL A 126 47.79 -18.51 13.93
C VAL A 126 47.10 -18.78 12.62
N THR A 127 47.77 -18.61 11.50
CA THR A 127 47.30 -18.86 10.15
C THR A 127 46.68 -20.27 10.05
N GLY A 128 45.47 -20.37 9.51
CA GLY A 128 44.70 -21.61 9.40
C GLY A 128 43.81 -21.91 10.62
N TYR A 129 44.00 -21.18 11.74
CA TYR A 129 43.17 -21.23 12.94
C TYR A 129 42.54 -19.88 13.30
N ASP A 130 42.67 -18.90 12.41
CA ASP A 130 42.27 -17.50 12.57
C ASP A 130 40.89 -17.19 11.98
N ALA A 131 40.20 -18.21 11.46
CA ALA A 131 38.85 -18.05 10.89
C ALA A 131 37.92 -19.16 11.36
N ALA A 132 36.67 -18.84 11.52
CA ALA A 132 35.55 -19.76 11.70
C ALA A 132 34.51 -19.53 10.61
N ALA A 133 33.96 -20.62 10.08
CA ALA A 133 32.93 -20.56 9.08
C ALA A 133 31.54 -20.70 9.72
N PHE A 134 30.60 -19.99 9.18
CA PHE A 134 29.18 -20.18 9.43
C PHE A 134 28.40 -20.07 8.12
N SER A 135 27.26 -20.72 8.07
CA SER A 135 26.32 -20.59 6.96
C SER A 135 25.00 -20.01 7.45
N PHE A 136 24.28 -19.38 6.57
CA PHE A 136 22.92 -18.95 6.83
C PHE A 136 22.01 -19.35 5.68
N VAL A 137 20.75 -19.60 6.02
CA VAL A 137 19.68 -19.88 5.05
C VAL A 137 18.53 -18.93 5.38
N CYS A 138 18.00 -18.28 4.35
CA CYS A 138 16.78 -17.50 4.45
C CYS A 138 15.64 -18.30 3.79
N ASP A 139 14.44 -18.22 4.33
CA ASP A 139 13.25 -18.90 3.85
C ASP A 139 12.60 -18.22 2.63
N VAL A 140 13.06 -17.01 2.29
CA VAL A 140 12.63 -16.22 1.12
C VAL A 140 13.84 -15.62 0.41
N ASP A 141 13.69 -15.29 -0.86
CA ASP A 141 14.71 -14.55 -1.62
C ASP A 141 14.86 -13.13 -1.06
N PHE A 142 16.10 -12.64 -1.04
CA PHE A 142 16.46 -11.31 -0.56
C PHE A 142 17.51 -10.67 -1.46
N GLU A 143 17.46 -9.34 -1.61
CA GLU A 143 18.41 -8.59 -2.42
C GLU A 143 19.69 -8.21 -1.66
N GLU A 144 19.56 -7.98 -0.35
CA GLU A 144 20.66 -7.48 0.49
C GLU A 144 20.64 -8.11 1.87
N TYR A 145 21.82 -8.32 2.47
CA TYR A 145 22.00 -8.74 3.85
C TYR A 145 23.17 -8.04 4.51
N THR A 146 23.11 -7.92 5.82
CA THR A 146 24.21 -7.39 6.64
C THR A 146 24.61 -8.41 7.70
N VAL A 147 25.90 -8.73 7.77
CA VAL A 147 26.48 -9.57 8.83
C VAL A 147 27.22 -8.69 9.83
N ARG A 148 26.87 -8.80 11.12
CA ARG A 148 27.56 -8.11 12.19
C ARG A 148 28.08 -9.12 13.22
N VAL A 149 29.38 -9.12 13.43
CA VAL A 149 29.99 -9.88 14.52
C VAL A 149 30.07 -8.96 15.75
N VAL A 150 29.48 -9.36 16.84
CA VAL A 150 29.54 -8.64 18.12
C VAL A 150 30.42 -9.42 19.07
N PRO A 151 31.47 -8.83 19.67
CA PRO A 151 32.26 -9.50 20.69
C PRO A 151 31.37 -9.93 21.87
N ALA A 152 31.51 -11.17 22.32
CA ALA A 152 30.86 -11.59 23.54
C ALA A 152 31.45 -10.76 24.68
N THR A 153 30.60 -10.04 25.40
CA THR A 153 31.00 -9.46 26.70
C THR A 153 31.25 -10.62 27.64
N SER A 154 32.52 -10.90 27.92
CA SER A 154 32.87 -11.86 28.97
C SER A 154 32.37 -11.28 30.30
N SER A 155 31.29 -11.81 30.84
CA SER A 155 31.07 -11.72 32.29
C SER A 155 32.07 -12.67 32.94
N LEU A 156 33.05 -12.07 33.65
CA LEU A 156 33.87 -12.76 34.63
C LEU A 156 33.00 -13.16 35.81
#